data_ff68436b69a47234ef3ecacff15441e4
#
_entry.id   ff68436b69a47234ef3ecacff15441e4
#
_cell.length_a   1.000
_cell.length_b   1.000
_cell.length_c   1.000
_cell.angle_alpha   90.00
_cell.angle_beta   90.00
_cell.angle_gamma   90.00
#
_symmetry.space_group_name_H-M   'P 1'
#
loop_
_entity.id
_entity.type
_entity.pdbx_description
1 polymer ?
#
loop_
_entity_poly.entity_id
_entity_poly.type
_entity_poly.pdbx_seq_one_letter_code
_entity_poly.pdbx_strand_id
1 'polypeptide(L)'
;MLTKAPRGTKDITPKDAYKWNYVENKFREICSLFGYEEMRTPVFEHTELFKRSVGDTTDIVQKEMYSFTDKGGRDITLKPEGTAGVVRACIENKLYADTQPTKLFYITPCFRYERPQAGRQRQFHQFGIEALGSDKPSLDAEVIALAVQFFTEVGLKDLAVSINSVGCPTCRAEYNARLKEYLDAKSDVLCETCLERKDKNPMRVIDCKNPTCKENLNDIPFMVDHICDDCKDHFEKLQTYLKEMDINFVVDKTIVRGLDYYKKTAFEIISNDIGSQSTVCGGGRYDGLVEQLGGPKGVSGIGFGLGAERLLLTMENNNIEIENPYATDIFIVTIGDEAKTKSFKLLKDLRTNHISAENDHLDRSVKAQFKYSDKINAKFTIVIGDDELANDTATLKNMSTSEQTTIKLSEIVQELKSRL
;
A
#
# COMPACT_ATOMS: atom_id res chain seq x y z
N MET A 1 7.73 -21.38 23.91
CA MET A 1 7.59 -21.26 22.44
C MET A 1 8.97 -21.42 21.81
N LEU A 2 9.13 -22.34 20.86
CA LEU A 2 10.43 -22.65 20.23
C LEU A 2 10.88 -21.58 19.23
N THR A 3 9.91 -20.97 18.52
CA THR A 3 10.19 -19.95 17.50
C THR A 3 9.22 -18.78 17.64
N LYS A 4 9.70 -17.59 17.26
CA LYS A 4 8.90 -16.36 17.15
C LYS A 4 9.06 -15.80 15.74
N ALA A 5 8.16 -14.91 15.32
CA ALA A 5 8.31 -14.20 14.07
C ALA A 5 9.68 -13.49 14.02
N PRO A 6 10.39 -13.51 12.88
CA PRO A 6 11.66 -12.79 12.72
C PRO A 6 11.52 -11.30 13.03
N ARG A 7 12.59 -10.69 13.52
CA ARG A 7 12.58 -9.25 13.83
C ARG A 7 12.27 -8.43 12.57
N GLY A 8 11.28 -7.53 12.67
CA GLY A 8 10.84 -6.69 11.55
C GLY A 8 9.82 -7.37 10.65
N THR A 9 9.22 -8.48 11.12
CA THR A 9 8.01 -9.07 10.52
C THR A 9 6.89 -9.08 11.55
N LYS A 10 5.64 -9.06 11.10
CA LYS A 10 4.45 -9.08 11.96
C LYS A 10 3.39 -9.97 11.32
N ASP A 11 2.74 -10.81 12.14
CA ASP A 11 1.56 -11.55 11.71
C ASP A 11 0.36 -10.59 11.63
N ILE A 12 -0.41 -10.69 10.55
CA ILE A 12 -1.69 -10.01 10.42
C ILE A 12 -2.76 -10.96 10.96
N THR A 13 -3.19 -10.71 12.19
CA THR A 13 -4.15 -11.58 12.88
C THR A 13 -5.60 -11.21 12.51
N PRO A 14 -6.61 -12.07 12.82
CA PRO A 14 -8.03 -11.76 12.58
C PRO A 14 -8.49 -10.41 13.16
N LYS A 15 -7.82 -9.90 14.20
CA LYS A 15 -8.13 -8.59 14.80
C LYS A 15 -7.81 -7.41 13.87
N ASP A 16 -6.88 -7.59 12.95
CA ASP A 16 -6.41 -6.54 12.05
C ASP A 16 -6.68 -6.87 10.58
N ALA A 17 -6.89 -8.14 10.22
CA ALA A 17 -7.01 -8.60 8.84
C ALA A 17 -8.13 -7.89 8.05
N TYR A 18 -9.24 -7.56 8.70
CA TYR A 18 -10.33 -6.83 8.05
C TYR A 18 -9.93 -5.41 7.62
N LYS A 19 -9.03 -4.76 8.36
CA LYS A 19 -8.50 -3.43 8.00
C LYS A 19 -7.66 -3.51 6.74
N TRP A 20 -6.86 -4.57 6.61
CA TRP A 20 -6.08 -4.86 5.40
C TRP A 20 -6.98 -5.10 4.20
N ASN A 21 -7.97 -5.97 4.35
CA ASN A 21 -8.96 -6.24 3.31
C ASN A 21 -9.67 -4.96 2.85
N TYR A 22 -10.02 -4.08 3.78
CA TYR A 22 -10.66 -2.79 3.47
C TYR A 22 -9.76 -1.93 2.57
N VAL A 23 -8.51 -1.65 2.97
CA VAL A 23 -7.62 -0.78 2.19
C VAL A 23 -7.22 -1.41 0.86
N GLU A 24 -7.03 -2.74 0.81
CA GLU A 24 -6.76 -3.46 -0.43
C GLU A 24 -7.92 -3.39 -1.41
N ASN A 25 -9.15 -3.62 -0.94
CA ASN A 25 -10.34 -3.56 -1.78
C ASN A 25 -10.60 -2.13 -2.28
N LYS A 26 -10.42 -1.14 -1.41
CA LYS A 26 -10.54 0.27 -1.79
C LYS A 26 -9.49 0.66 -2.84
N PHE A 27 -8.25 0.16 -2.72
CA PHE A 27 -7.22 0.40 -3.73
C PHE A 27 -7.57 -0.23 -5.09
N ARG A 28 -8.08 -1.49 -5.11
CA ARG A 28 -8.57 -2.14 -6.34
C ARG A 28 -9.72 -1.38 -6.98
N GLU A 29 -10.68 -0.91 -6.17
CA GLU A 29 -11.81 -0.10 -6.63
C GLU A 29 -11.32 1.17 -7.34
N ILE A 30 -10.48 1.96 -6.69
CA ILE A 30 -9.96 3.20 -7.26
C ILE A 30 -9.12 2.94 -8.50
N CYS A 31 -8.22 1.97 -8.48
CA CYS A 31 -7.43 1.60 -9.67
C CYS A 31 -8.34 1.24 -10.86
N SER A 32 -9.42 0.52 -10.62
CA SER A 32 -10.40 0.17 -11.67
C SER A 32 -11.09 1.39 -12.27
N LEU A 33 -11.43 2.41 -11.45
CA LEU A 33 -12.02 3.68 -11.95
C LEU A 33 -11.10 4.44 -12.90
N PHE A 34 -9.78 4.30 -12.72
CA PHE A 34 -8.77 4.91 -13.59
C PHE A 34 -8.31 4.00 -14.74
N GLY A 35 -8.91 2.81 -14.87
CA GLY A 35 -8.59 1.86 -15.94
C GLY A 35 -7.26 1.10 -15.72
N TYR A 36 -6.82 0.93 -14.48
CA TYR A 36 -5.67 0.11 -14.14
C TYR A 36 -6.07 -1.34 -13.87
N GLU A 37 -5.27 -2.28 -14.35
CA GLU A 37 -5.47 -3.72 -14.19
C GLU A 37 -4.46 -4.33 -13.20
N GLU A 38 -4.88 -5.34 -12.42
CA GLU A 38 -4.02 -5.97 -11.42
C GLU A 38 -2.94 -6.84 -12.06
N MET A 39 -1.68 -6.60 -11.69
CA MET A 39 -0.55 -7.46 -12.02
C MET A 39 0.08 -8.04 -10.75
N ARG A 40 0.36 -9.34 -10.76
CA ARG A 40 1.05 -10.05 -9.67
C ARG A 40 2.37 -10.61 -10.17
N THR A 41 3.45 -10.18 -9.56
CA THR A 41 4.81 -10.66 -9.85
C THR A 41 5.32 -11.58 -8.75
N PRO A 42 6.29 -12.47 -9.03
CA PRO A 42 6.96 -13.27 -8.00
C PRO A 42 7.49 -12.43 -6.84
N VAL A 43 7.61 -13.03 -5.66
CA VAL A 43 8.18 -12.35 -4.48
C VAL A 43 9.70 -12.32 -4.47
N PHE A 44 10.34 -13.10 -5.32
CA PHE A 44 11.77 -13.12 -5.55
C PHE A 44 12.10 -13.05 -7.04
N GLU A 45 13.20 -12.44 -7.37
CA GLU A 45 13.69 -12.19 -8.73
C GLU A 45 15.19 -12.43 -8.78
N HIS A 46 15.76 -12.47 -9.99
CA HIS A 46 17.21 -12.42 -10.14
C HIS A 46 17.78 -11.14 -9.55
N THR A 47 18.85 -11.23 -8.77
CA THR A 47 19.48 -10.09 -8.09
C THR A 47 19.87 -8.98 -9.07
N GLU A 48 20.26 -9.35 -10.28
CA GLU A 48 20.65 -8.42 -11.33
C GLU A 48 19.51 -7.46 -11.74
N LEU A 49 18.24 -7.90 -11.66
CA LEU A 49 17.10 -7.05 -11.95
C LEU A 49 17.15 -5.78 -11.08
N PHE A 50 17.36 -5.94 -9.77
CA PHE A 50 17.35 -4.81 -8.84
C PHE A 50 18.63 -3.99 -8.93
N LYS A 51 19.80 -4.59 -9.16
CA LYS A 51 21.04 -3.87 -9.40
C LYS A 51 20.91 -2.93 -10.59
N ARG A 52 20.35 -3.42 -11.69
CA ARG A 52 20.15 -2.61 -12.90
C ARG A 52 19.08 -1.54 -12.74
N SER A 53 17.94 -1.84 -12.11
CA SER A 53 16.81 -0.92 -12.02
C SER A 53 16.96 0.11 -10.90
N VAL A 54 17.23 -0.35 -9.68
CA VAL A 54 17.27 0.51 -8.48
C VAL A 54 18.51 1.38 -8.43
N GLY A 55 19.63 0.88 -8.95
CA GLY A 55 20.93 1.54 -9.00
C GLY A 55 21.89 1.05 -7.93
N ASP A 56 23.12 0.72 -8.35
CA ASP A 56 24.16 0.17 -7.49
C ASP A 56 24.60 1.10 -6.35
N THR A 57 24.34 2.41 -6.47
CA THR A 57 24.71 3.42 -5.47
C THR A 57 23.68 3.63 -4.38
N THR A 58 22.52 2.98 -4.49
CA THR A 58 21.41 3.15 -3.52
C THR A 58 21.64 2.32 -2.25
N ASP A 59 21.17 2.83 -1.11
CA ASP A 59 21.21 2.08 0.15
C ASP A 59 20.47 0.74 0.04
N ILE A 60 19.41 0.68 -0.74
CA ILE A 60 18.62 -0.53 -0.99
C ILE A 60 19.53 -1.64 -1.54
N VAL A 61 20.25 -1.36 -2.64
CA VAL A 61 21.10 -2.35 -3.31
C VAL A 61 22.32 -2.69 -2.45
N GLN A 62 22.91 -1.69 -1.80
CA GLN A 62 24.16 -1.89 -1.05
C GLN A 62 23.97 -2.59 0.31
N LYS A 63 22.84 -2.35 1.00
CA LYS A 63 22.70 -2.71 2.43
C LYS A 63 21.38 -3.37 2.79
N GLU A 64 20.31 -3.24 1.96
CA GLU A 64 18.97 -3.60 2.41
C GLU A 64 18.35 -4.80 1.68
N MET A 65 18.95 -5.29 0.60
CA MET A 65 18.43 -6.47 -0.11
C MET A 65 18.66 -7.76 0.68
N TYR A 66 17.66 -8.64 0.66
CA TYR A 66 17.75 -10.02 1.08
C TYR A 66 18.13 -10.89 -0.12
N SER A 67 19.41 -11.10 -0.32
CA SER A 67 19.93 -11.89 -1.45
C SER A 67 20.53 -13.20 -0.97
N PHE A 68 20.38 -14.26 -1.78
CA PHE A 68 20.91 -15.59 -1.52
C PHE A 68 21.15 -16.32 -2.85
N THR A 69 22.02 -17.31 -2.83
CA THR A 69 22.23 -18.19 -3.99
C THR A 69 21.31 -19.40 -3.87
N ASP A 70 20.53 -19.68 -4.90
CA ASP A 70 19.63 -20.84 -4.93
C ASP A 70 20.41 -22.16 -5.18
N LYS A 71 19.70 -23.30 -5.10
CA LYS A 71 20.31 -24.62 -5.33
C LYS A 71 20.87 -24.81 -6.75
N GLY A 72 20.43 -23.98 -7.70
CA GLY A 72 20.92 -23.97 -9.08
C GLY A 72 22.11 -23.03 -9.30
N GLY A 73 22.65 -22.42 -8.24
CA GLY A 73 23.78 -21.47 -8.31
C GLY A 73 23.42 -20.09 -8.82
N ARG A 74 22.13 -19.70 -8.80
CA ARG A 74 21.67 -18.39 -9.28
C ARG A 74 21.49 -17.44 -8.11
N ASP A 75 21.91 -16.18 -8.28
CA ASP A 75 21.70 -15.13 -7.28
C ASP A 75 20.29 -14.60 -7.36
N ILE A 76 19.56 -14.78 -6.27
CA ILE A 76 18.15 -14.45 -6.09
C ILE A 76 18.02 -13.42 -4.97
N THR A 77 17.06 -12.51 -5.11
CA THR A 77 16.77 -11.46 -4.14
C THR A 77 15.26 -11.43 -3.88
N LEU A 78 14.87 -11.39 -2.60
CA LEU A 78 13.50 -11.02 -2.22
C LEU A 78 13.26 -9.58 -2.66
N LYS A 79 12.20 -9.32 -3.41
CA LYS A 79 11.97 -8.00 -4.02
C LYS A 79 11.90 -6.87 -2.98
N PRO A 80 12.74 -5.83 -3.10
CA PRO A 80 12.72 -4.68 -2.19
C PRO A 80 11.67 -3.62 -2.58
N GLU A 81 11.10 -3.73 -3.79
CA GLU A 81 10.07 -2.84 -4.34
C GLU A 81 9.35 -3.55 -5.51
N GLY A 82 8.21 -3.00 -5.95
CA GLY A 82 7.36 -3.65 -6.96
C GLY A 82 7.66 -3.27 -8.41
N THR A 83 8.08 -2.04 -8.66
CA THR A 83 8.22 -1.44 -10.01
C THR A 83 9.10 -2.28 -10.94
N ALA A 84 10.29 -2.67 -10.49
CA ALA A 84 11.23 -3.45 -11.31
C ALA A 84 10.63 -4.79 -11.77
N GLY A 85 9.92 -5.48 -10.86
CA GLY A 85 9.24 -6.73 -11.18
C GLY A 85 8.11 -6.55 -12.20
N VAL A 86 7.33 -5.48 -12.09
CA VAL A 86 6.26 -5.14 -13.04
C VAL A 86 6.84 -4.78 -14.40
N VAL A 87 7.86 -3.94 -14.46
CA VAL A 87 8.51 -3.58 -15.74
C VAL A 87 9.13 -4.80 -16.41
N ARG A 88 9.83 -5.68 -15.65
CA ARG A 88 10.34 -6.95 -16.20
C ARG A 88 9.22 -7.81 -16.75
N ALA A 89 8.09 -7.94 -16.04
CA ALA A 89 6.95 -8.73 -16.48
C ALA A 89 6.29 -8.13 -17.75
N CYS A 90 6.20 -6.81 -17.86
CA CYS A 90 5.74 -6.12 -19.06
C CYS A 90 6.64 -6.41 -20.27
N ILE A 91 7.97 -6.45 -20.08
CA ILE A 91 8.92 -6.76 -21.15
C ILE A 91 8.77 -8.22 -21.57
N GLU A 92 8.78 -9.15 -20.64
CA GLU A 92 8.72 -10.59 -20.87
C GLU A 92 7.42 -10.99 -21.59
N ASN A 93 6.29 -10.40 -21.19
CA ASN A 93 4.98 -10.68 -21.79
C ASN A 93 4.62 -9.72 -22.94
N LYS A 94 5.52 -8.83 -23.35
CA LYS A 94 5.36 -7.87 -24.46
C LYS A 94 4.15 -6.94 -24.32
N LEU A 95 3.72 -6.61 -23.11
CA LEU A 95 2.55 -5.77 -22.86
C LEU A 95 2.71 -4.36 -23.43
N TYR A 96 3.93 -3.90 -23.66
CA TYR A 96 4.23 -2.64 -24.35
C TYR A 96 3.78 -2.63 -25.83
N ALA A 97 3.45 -3.76 -26.42
CA ALA A 97 2.97 -3.88 -27.80
C ALA A 97 1.43 -3.87 -27.90
N ASP A 98 0.75 -3.96 -26.77
CA ASP A 98 -0.72 -3.92 -26.68
C ASP A 98 -1.24 -2.47 -26.67
N THR A 99 -2.46 -2.28 -26.20
CA THR A 99 -3.09 -0.95 -26.06
C THR A 99 -2.27 -0.06 -25.12
N GLN A 100 -1.95 1.16 -25.59
CA GLN A 100 -1.15 2.13 -24.86
C GLN A 100 -2.01 3.32 -24.38
N PRO A 101 -1.74 3.91 -23.20
CA PRO A 101 -0.77 3.45 -22.20
C PRO A 101 -1.19 2.17 -21.51
N THR A 102 -0.21 1.28 -21.21
CA THR A 102 -0.44 0.10 -20.37
C THR A 102 -0.52 0.56 -18.91
N LYS A 103 -1.66 0.35 -18.25
CA LYS A 103 -1.94 0.80 -16.89
C LYS A 103 -2.08 -0.40 -15.95
N LEU A 104 -1.17 -0.53 -15.00
CA LEU A 104 -1.10 -1.68 -14.10
C LEU A 104 -1.04 -1.24 -12.65
N PHE A 105 -1.67 -2.00 -11.76
CA PHE A 105 -1.49 -1.86 -10.32
C PHE A 105 -1.08 -3.18 -9.67
N TYR A 106 -0.47 -3.09 -8.49
CA TYR A 106 -0.08 -4.25 -7.71
C TYR A 106 -0.25 -4.03 -6.21
N ILE A 107 -0.52 -5.13 -5.51
CA ILE A 107 -0.50 -5.26 -4.06
C ILE A 107 0.45 -6.41 -3.75
N THR A 108 1.57 -6.14 -3.10
CA THR A 108 2.62 -7.16 -3.00
C THR A 108 3.48 -7.02 -1.75
N PRO A 109 3.94 -8.14 -1.14
CA PRO A 109 4.95 -8.06 -0.10
C PRO A 109 6.31 -7.65 -0.68
N CYS A 110 7.02 -6.80 0.06
CA CYS A 110 8.38 -6.36 -0.23
C CYS A 110 9.27 -6.58 1.01
N PHE A 111 10.60 -6.62 0.78
CA PHE A 111 11.56 -7.02 1.81
C PHE A 111 12.77 -6.09 1.80
N ARG A 112 13.05 -5.43 2.95
CA ARG A 112 14.24 -4.58 3.13
C ARG A 112 14.87 -4.81 4.49
N TYR A 113 16.17 -4.97 4.55
CA TYR A 113 16.92 -5.14 5.79
C TYR A 113 17.13 -3.78 6.48
N GLU A 114 16.01 -3.11 6.78
CA GLU A 114 16.02 -1.83 7.51
C GLU A 114 15.96 -2.04 9.02
N ARG A 115 16.28 -0.97 9.77
CA ARG A 115 16.00 -0.92 11.21
C ARG A 115 14.49 -0.77 11.42
N PRO A 116 13.82 -1.77 12.04
CA PRO A 116 12.38 -1.70 12.26
C PRO A 116 11.99 -0.53 13.15
N GLN A 117 10.92 0.17 12.76
CA GLN A 117 10.29 1.27 13.50
C GLN A 117 8.82 1.38 13.09
N ALA A 118 8.05 2.29 13.73
CA ALA A 118 6.65 2.51 13.40
C ALA A 118 6.47 2.79 11.89
N GLY A 119 5.60 2.02 11.22
CA GLY A 119 5.36 2.10 9.79
C GLY A 119 6.51 1.63 8.87
N ARG A 120 7.60 1.06 9.43
CA ARG A 120 8.69 0.44 8.67
C ARG A 120 9.03 -0.93 9.22
N GLN A 121 8.84 -1.94 8.40
CA GLN A 121 9.12 -3.34 8.68
C GLN A 121 10.15 -3.89 7.68
N ARG A 122 10.75 -5.02 8.00
CA ARG A 122 11.64 -5.75 7.08
C ARG A 122 10.87 -6.51 6.03
N GLN A 123 9.69 -7.04 6.36
CA GLN A 123 8.65 -7.42 5.43
C GLN A 123 7.53 -6.40 5.54
N PHE A 124 7.16 -5.79 4.44
CA PHE A 124 6.09 -4.81 4.35
C PHE A 124 5.29 -5.02 3.07
N HIS A 125 4.11 -4.43 2.98
CA HIS A 125 3.26 -4.53 1.79
C HIS A 125 3.30 -3.21 1.04
N GLN A 126 3.56 -3.30 -0.25
CA GLN A 126 3.54 -2.16 -1.16
C GLN A 126 2.31 -2.24 -2.05
N PHE A 127 1.55 -1.15 -2.11
CA PHE A 127 0.58 -0.90 -3.16
C PHE A 127 1.24 0.06 -4.14
N GLY A 128 1.05 -0.18 -5.42
CA GLY A 128 1.62 0.70 -6.43
C GLY A 128 0.90 0.59 -7.75
N ILE A 129 1.14 1.59 -8.58
CA ILE A 129 0.68 1.62 -9.97
C ILE A 129 1.83 1.93 -10.89
N GLU A 130 1.77 1.42 -12.10
CA GLU A 130 2.72 1.70 -13.17
C GLU A 130 1.95 1.96 -14.47
N ALA A 131 2.21 3.10 -15.12
CA ALA A 131 1.65 3.46 -16.41
C ALA A 131 2.79 3.58 -17.42
N LEU A 132 2.78 2.73 -18.44
CA LEU A 132 3.84 2.62 -19.45
C LEU A 132 3.33 3.07 -20.82
N GLY A 133 4.21 3.66 -21.63
CA GLY A 133 3.95 3.97 -23.04
C GLY A 133 3.55 5.41 -23.34
N SER A 134 3.52 6.31 -22.37
CA SER A 134 3.29 7.74 -22.62
C SER A 134 4.29 8.63 -21.88
N ASP A 135 4.82 9.62 -22.58
CA ASP A 135 5.72 10.64 -22.06
C ASP A 135 5.01 11.96 -21.68
N LYS A 136 3.69 11.99 -21.72
CA LYS A 136 2.89 13.21 -21.57
C LYS A 136 2.65 13.56 -20.10
N PRO A 137 2.74 14.84 -19.71
CA PRO A 137 2.50 15.30 -18.34
C PRO A 137 1.04 15.13 -17.88
N SER A 138 0.09 14.90 -18.80
CA SER A 138 -1.28 14.55 -18.46
C SER A 138 -1.39 13.20 -17.75
N LEU A 139 -0.55 12.22 -18.14
CA LEU A 139 -0.48 10.94 -17.45
C LEU A 139 0.14 11.08 -16.06
N ASP A 140 1.11 11.99 -15.88
CA ASP A 140 1.69 12.29 -14.57
C ASP A 140 0.64 12.87 -13.63
N ALA A 141 -0.19 13.80 -14.14
CA ALA A 141 -1.30 14.37 -13.37
C ALA A 141 -2.35 13.31 -13.00
N GLU A 142 -2.70 12.40 -13.92
CA GLU A 142 -3.63 11.29 -13.65
C GLU A 142 -3.10 10.36 -12.55
N VAL A 143 -1.81 10.01 -12.58
CA VAL A 143 -1.15 9.17 -11.56
C VAL A 143 -1.19 9.82 -10.17
N ILE A 144 -0.95 11.14 -10.09
CA ILE A 144 -1.07 11.90 -8.85
C ILE A 144 -2.53 11.96 -8.40
N ALA A 145 -3.48 12.22 -9.33
CA ALA A 145 -4.91 12.28 -9.02
C ALA A 145 -5.44 10.96 -8.46
N LEU A 146 -5.04 9.80 -9.02
CA LEU A 146 -5.39 8.49 -8.49
C LEU A 146 -4.93 8.34 -7.04
N ALA A 147 -3.68 8.71 -6.75
CA ALA A 147 -3.15 8.62 -5.39
C ALA A 147 -3.93 9.52 -4.42
N VAL A 148 -4.22 10.76 -4.80
CA VAL A 148 -5.01 11.71 -3.99
C VAL A 148 -6.41 11.17 -3.75
N GLN A 149 -7.09 10.68 -4.78
CA GLN A 149 -8.43 10.11 -4.67
C GLN A 149 -8.44 8.90 -3.73
N PHE A 150 -7.48 7.98 -3.87
CA PHE A 150 -7.37 6.82 -2.99
C PHE A 150 -7.26 7.23 -1.52
N PHE A 151 -6.36 8.16 -1.19
CA PHE A 151 -6.20 8.63 0.19
C PHE A 151 -7.46 9.34 0.72
N THR A 152 -8.13 10.12 -0.12
CA THR A 152 -9.41 10.78 0.23
C THR A 152 -10.50 9.74 0.55
N GLU A 153 -10.62 8.71 -0.28
CA GLU A 153 -11.61 7.63 -0.12
C GLU A 153 -11.38 6.77 1.12
N VAL A 154 -10.14 6.61 1.58
CA VAL A 154 -9.86 5.96 2.87
C VAL A 154 -9.96 6.91 4.06
N GLY A 155 -10.41 8.16 3.85
CA GLY A 155 -10.73 9.13 4.90
C GLY A 155 -9.60 10.09 5.27
N LEU A 156 -8.45 10.06 4.60
CA LEU A 156 -7.33 10.99 4.86
C LEU A 156 -7.57 12.30 4.11
N LYS A 157 -7.68 13.42 4.85
CA LYS A 157 -8.05 14.74 4.29
C LYS A 157 -6.90 15.76 4.28
N ASP A 158 -6.01 15.70 5.27
CA ASP A 158 -4.97 16.70 5.48
C ASP A 158 -3.62 16.21 4.92
N LEU A 159 -3.59 15.98 3.60
CA LEU A 159 -2.41 15.53 2.88
C LEU A 159 -1.82 16.66 2.05
N ALA A 160 -0.51 16.84 2.12
CA ALA A 160 0.21 17.74 1.24
C ALA A 160 0.74 16.98 0.02
N VAL A 161 0.39 17.42 -1.17
CA VAL A 161 0.97 16.94 -2.43
C VAL A 161 2.19 17.82 -2.76
N SER A 162 3.37 17.21 -2.73
CA SER A 162 4.63 17.88 -3.05
C SER A 162 5.14 17.36 -4.40
N ILE A 163 5.46 18.25 -5.33
CA ILE A 163 5.96 17.91 -6.66
C ILE A 163 7.30 18.57 -6.93
N ASN A 164 8.14 17.93 -7.74
CA ASN A 164 9.42 18.47 -8.20
C ASN A 164 9.74 17.96 -9.61
N SER A 165 10.69 18.64 -10.27
CA SER A 165 11.34 18.11 -11.47
C SER A 165 12.78 17.73 -11.16
N VAL A 166 13.11 16.44 -11.36
CA VAL A 166 14.48 15.92 -11.23
C VAL A 166 15.24 15.89 -12.57
N GLY A 167 14.71 16.59 -13.58
CA GLY A 167 15.33 16.79 -14.89
C GLY A 167 15.48 15.53 -15.75
N CYS A 168 15.90 15.73 -16.98
CA CYS A 168 16.32 14.67 -17.90
C CYS A 168 17.83 14.38 -17.76
N PRO A 169 18.39 13.37 -18.44
CA PRO A 169 19.83 13.07 -18.39
C PRO A 169 20.74 14.25 -18.75
N THR A 170 20.33 15.07 -19.74
CA THR A 170 21.09 16.26 -20.14
C THR A 170 21.13 17.30 -19.02
N CYS A 171 19.97 17.63 -18.45
CA CYS A 171 19.89 18.54 -17.31
C CYS A 171 20.74 18.05 -16.12
N ARG A 172 20.70 16.74 -15.85
CA ARG A 172 21.46 16.16 -14.72
C ARG A 172 22.97 16.25 -14.92
N ALA A 173 23.46 16.07 -16.13
CA ALA A 173 24.91 16.15 -16.39
C ALA A 173 25.45 17.53 -16.03
N GLU A 174 24.78 18.60 -16.50
CA GLU A 174 25.16 19.97 -16.20
C GLU A 174 24.97 20.34 -14.72
N TYR A 175 23.83 19.95 -14.16
CA TYR A 175 23.50 20.24 -12.77
C TYR A 175 24.45 19.53 -11.80
N ASN A 176 24.75 18.24 -12.03
CA ASN A 176 25.65 17.48 -11.16
C ASN A 176 27.06 18.08 -11.13
N ALA A 177 27.53 18.63 -12.26
CA ALA A 177 28.81 19.34 -12.29
C ALA A 177 28.81 20.57 -11.37
N ARG A 178 27.77 21.41 -11.49
CA ARG A 178 27.58 22.61 -10.62
C ARG A 178 27.41 22.23 -9.15
N LEU A 179 26.57 21.21 -8.87
CA LEU A 179 26.34 20.75 -7.53
C LEU A 179 27.61 20.19 -6.88
N LYS A 180 28.40 19.45 -7.67
CA LYS A 180 29.69 18.91 -7.18
C LYS A 180 30.66 20.06 -6.84
N GLU A 181 30.80 21.06 -7.69
CA GLU A 181 31.63 22.24 -7.44
C GLU A 181 31.21 22.96 -6.13
N TYR A 182 29.89 23.15 -5.95
CA TYR A 182 29.34 23.73 -4.72
C TYR A 182 29.65 22.89 -3.48
N LEU A 183 29.48 21.55 -3.58
CA LEU A 183 29.71 20.63 -2.44
C LEU A 183 31.21 20.47 -2.14
N ASP A 184 32.08 20.57 -3.13
CA ASP A 184 33.54 20.56 -2.93
C ASP A 184 34.00 21.79 -2.13
N ALA A 185 33.42 22.96 -2.43
CA ALA A 185 33.69 24.19 -1.66
C ALA A 185 33.14 24.16 -0.22
N LYS A 186 32.19 23.26 0.07
CA LYS A 186 31.56 23.09 1.39
C LYS A 186 31.97 21.79 2.11
N SER A 187 33.03 21.14 1.66
CA SER A 187 33.42 19.80 2.17
C SER A 187 33.64 19.76 3.69
N ASP A 188 34.11 20.84 4.28
CA ASP A 188 34.42 20.92 5.72
C ASP A 188 33.17 20.84 6.64
N VAL A 189 32.00 21.12 6.09
CA VAL A 189 30.73 21.11 6.84
C VAL A 189 29.82 19.92 6.49
N LEU A 190 30.26 19.04 5.61
CA LEU A 190 29.53 17.83 5.23
C LEU A 190 29.75 16.71 6.24
N CYS A 191 28.68 15.97 6.57
CA CYS A 191 28.82 14.73 7.32
C CYS A 191 29.51 13.63 6.47
N GLU A 192 30.08 12.62 7.13
CA GLU A 192 30.81 11.52 6.48
C GLU A 192 30.04 10.87 5.32
N THR A 193 28.75 10.59 5.50
CA THR A 193 27.87 10.06 4.45
C THR A 193 27.75 11.01 3.27
N CYS A 194 27.69 12.32 3.48
CA CYS A 194 27.58 13.31 2.40
C CYS A 194 28.91 13.51 1.66
N LEU A 195 30.04 13.34 2.34
CA LEU A 195 31.36 13.30 1.71
C LEU A 195 31.48 12.15 0.71
N GLU A 196 30.95 10.98 1.04
CA GLU A 196 30.90 9.85 0.09
C GLU A 196 29.89 10.08 -1.04
N ARG A 197 28.71 10.66 -0.73
CA ARG A 197 27.63 10.89 -1.69
C ARG A 197 27.97 11.94 -2.73
N LYS A 198 28.73 12.99 -2.38
CA LYS A 198 29.08 14.07 -3.32
C LYS A 198 29.78 13.60 -4.57
N ASP A 199 30.54 12.50 -4.49
CA ASP A 199 31.28 11.92 -5.63
C ASP A 199 30.45 10.86 -6.40
N LYS A 200 29.60 10.11 -5.71
CA LYS A 200 28.82 9.00 -6.28
C LYS A 200 27.46 9.45 -6.81
N ASN A 201 26.72 10.21 -6.00
CA ASN A 201 25.39 10.72 -6.31
C ASN A 201 25.13 12.01 -5.53
N PRO A 202 25.62 13.18 -6.03
CA PRO A 202 25.58 14.45 -5.32
C PRO A 202 24.15 14.90 -4.98
N MET A 203 23.15 14.57 -5.80
CA MET A 203 21.75 14.90 -5.52
C MET A 203 21.24 14.32 -4.17
N ARG A 204 21.81 13.19 -3.72
CA ARG A 204 21.44 12.58 -2.43
C ARG A 204 21.91 13.38 -1.22
N VAL A 205 22.76 14.37 -1.39
CA VAL A 205 23.18 15.30 -0.34
C VAL A 205 22.04 16.23 0.05
N ILE A 206 21.16 16.58 -0.92
CA ILE A 206 19.98 17.44 -0.68
C ILE A 206 19.01 16.82 0.34
N ASP A 207 18.86 15.49 0.33
CA ASP A 207 18.02 14.74 1.29
C ASP A 207 18.77 14.37 2.58
N CYS A 208 19.87 15.02 2.89
CA CYS A 208 20.61 14.74 4.12
C CYS A 208 19.81 15.17 5.35
N LYS A 209 19.68 14.26 6.33
CA LYS A 209 18.94 14.53 7.58
C LYS A 209 19.84 15.01 8.72
N ASN A 210 21.16 15.08 8.50
CA ASN A 210 22.09 15.59 9.50
C ASN A 210 21.88 17.10 9.66
N PRO A 211 21.63 17.60 10.89
CA PRO A 211 21.42 19.02 11.15
C PRO A 211 22.56 19.92 10.64
N THR A 212 23.83 19.50 10.83
CA THR A 212 24.99 20.25 10.38
C THR A 212 24.98 20.47 8.87
N CYS A 213 24.65 19.41 8.07
CA CYS A 213 24.53 19.57 6.63
C CYS A 213 23.39 20.52 6.26
N LYS A 214 22.21 20.38 6.91
CA LYS A 214 21.06 21.23 6.61
C LYS A 214 21.30 22.71 6.89
N GLU A 215 21.94 23.03 8.00
CA GLU A 215 22.24 24.41 8.39
C GLU A 215 23.24 25.10 7.46
N ASN A 216 24.20 24.35 6.90
CA ASN A 216 25.28 24.88 6.08
C ASN A 216 25.03 24.81 4.56
N LEU A 217 23.94 24.17 4.11
CA LEU A 217 23.60 24.01 2.71
C LEU A 217 22.34 24.79 2.30
N ASN A 218 22.04 25.91 2.96
CA ASN A 218 20.85 26.73 2.70
C ASN A 218 20.82 27.33 1.30
N ASP A 219 21.98 27.55 0.69
CA ASP A 219 22.20 28.14 -0.63
C ASP A 219 22.51 27.09 -1.72
N ILE A 220 22.20 25.82 -1.44
CA ILE A 220 22.41 24.73 -2.39
C ILE A 220 21.60 24.96 -3.67
N PRO A 221 22.21 24.84 -4.87
CA PRO A 221 21.46 24.94 -6.11
C PRO A 221 20.43 23.79 -6.21
N PHE A 222 19.20 24.07 -6.63
CA PHE A 222 18.18 23.04 -6.81
C PHE A 222 18.01 22.66 -8.28
N MET A 223 17.79 21.38 -8.55
CA MET A 223 17.66 20.84 -9.90
C MET A 223 16.59 21.52 -10.75
N VAL A 224 15.43 21.83 -10.17
CA VAL A 224 14.30 22.46 -10.88
C VAL A 224 14.62 23.86 -11.42
N ASP A 225 15.61 24.53 -10.86
CA ASP A 225 16.07 25.86 -11.32
C ASP A 225 17.07 25.76 -12.50
N HIS A 226 17.49 24.54 -12.90
CA HIS A 226 18.51 24.26 -13.90
C HIS A 226 18.04 23.22 -14.94
N ILE A 227 16.75 23.12 -15.19
CA ILE A 227 16.18 22.19 -16.17
C ILE A 227 16.11 22.84 -17.55
N CYS A 228 16.21 22.02 -18.60
CA CYS A 228 16.05 22.46 -20.00
C CYS A 228 14.60 22.85 -20.32
N ASP A 229 14.39 23.53 -21.46
CA ASP A 229 13.07 24.01 -21.87
C ASP A 229 12.02 22.88 -21.96
N ASP A 230 12.38 21.70 -22.49
CA ASP A 230 11.48 20.55 -22.55
C ASP A 230 11.03 20.06 -21.15
N CYS A 231 11.95 20.02 -20.19
CA CYS A 231 11.62 19.65 -18.82
C CYS A 231 10.79 20.73 -18.12
N LYS A 232 11.04 21.99 -18.43
CA LYS A 232 10.29 23.13 -17.92
C LYS A 232 8.85 23.12 -18.46
N ASP A 233 8.68 22.99 -19.77
CA ASP A 233 7.36 22.88 -20.41
C ASP A 233 6.55 21.69 -19.85
N HIS A 234 7.20 20.54 -19.70
CA HIS A 234 6.58 19.37 -19.09
C HIS A 234 6.08 19.65 -17.67
N PHE A 235 6.92 20.29 -16.84
CA PHE A 235 6.62 20.55 -15.43
C PHE A 235 5.54 21.66 -15.28
N GLU A 236 5.53 22.66 -16.13
CA GLU A 236 4.50 23.71 -16.17
C GLU A 236 3.14 23.13 -16.60
N LYS A 237 3.12 22.25 -17.60
CA LYS A 237 1.90 21.54 -18.03
C LYS A 237 1.36 20.62 -16.93
N LEU A 238 2.22 19.88 -16.22
CA LEU A 238 1.80 19.09 -15.07
C LEU A 238 1.09 19.95 -14.03
N GLN A 239 1.67 21.09 -13.67
CA GLN A 239 1.06 22.03 -12.71
C GLN A 239 -0.29 22.56 -13.20
N THR A 240 -0.42 22.81 -14.49
CA THR A 240 -1.68 23.25 -15.10
C THR A 240 -2.75 22.16 -14.97
N TYR A 241 -2.45 20.91 -15.31
CA TYR A 241 -3.41 19.80 -15.16
C TYR A 241 -3.82 19.57 -13.71
N LEU A 242 -2.90 19.64 -12.75
CA LEU A 242 -3.24 19.48 -11.34
C LEU A 242 -4.19 20.60 -10.85
N LYS A 243 -3.99 21.84 -11.32
CA LYS A 243 -4.90 22.97 -11.02
C LYS A 243 -6.29 22.78 -11.61
N GLU A 244 -6.39 22.30 -12.85
CA GLU A 244 -7.68 22.00 -13.51
C GLU A 244 -8.44 20.83 -12.82
N MET A 245 -7.72 19.97 -12.09
CA MET A 245 -8.29 18.89 -11.28
C MET A 245 -8.57 19.32 -9.82
N ASP A 246 -8.44 20.60 -9.48
CA ASP A 246 -8.56 21.13 -8.12
C ASP A 246 -7.64 20.44 -7.09
N ILE A 247 -6.48 19.92 -7.54
CA ILE A 247 -5.49 19.30 -6.68
C ILE A 247 -4.51 20.37 -6.19
N ASN A 248 -4.56 20.66 -4.89
CA ASN A 248 -3.60 21.54 -4.24
C ASN A 248 -2.24 20.86 -4.12
N PHE A 249 -1.20 21.56 -4.54
CA PHE A 249 0.18 21.07 -4.47
C PHE A 249 1.16 22.18 -4.09
N VAL A 250 2.35 21.77 -3.64
CA VAL A 250 3.50 22.64 -3.43
C VAL A 250 4.67 22.15 -4.30
N VAL A 251 5.45 23.09 -4.83
CA VAL A 251 6.72 22.76 -5.48
C VAL A 251 7.78 22.66 -4.39
N ASP A 252 8.19 21.44 -4.07
CA ASP A 252 9.24 21.18 -3.10
C ASP A 252 10.54 20.80 -3.82
N LYS A 253 11.42 21.79 -3.94
CA LYS A 253 12.72 21.65 -4.62
C LYS A 253 13.65 20.63 -3.97
N THR A 254 13.38 20.22 -2.73
CA THR A 254 14.21 19.28 -1.97
C THR A 254 13.89 17.82 -2.26
N ILE A 255 12.79 17.53 -2.95
CA ILE A 255 12.43 16.16 -3.30
C ILE A 255 13.48 15.57 -4.26
N VAL A 256 14.26 14.63 -3.74
CA VAL A 256 15.11 13.71 -4.50
C VAL A 256 14.70 12.30 -4.15
N ARG A 257 14.44 11.47 -5.15
CA ARG A 257 13.94 10.11 -4.92
C ARG A 257 15.05 9.15 -4.51
N GLY A 258 14.68 8.11 -3.74
CA GLY A 258 15.61 7.09 -3.25
C GLY A 258 16.11 6.10 -4.30
N LEU A 259 15.64 6.19 -5.54
CA LEU A 259 15.93 5.28 -6.65
C LEU A 259 16.46 6.09 -7.83
N ASP A 260 17.50 5.59 -8.51
CA ASP A 260 18.23 6.36 -9.52
C ASP A 260 17.52 6.45 -10.87
N TYR A 261 16.48 5.67 -11.10
CA TYR A 261 15.75 5.63 -12.37
C TYR A 261 14.82 6.85 -12.63
N TYR A 262 14.49 7.65 -11.61
CA TYR A 262 13.56 8.75 -11.79
C TYR A 262 14.09 9.85 -12.71
N LYS A 263 13.20 10.40 -13.56
CA LYS A 263 13.45 11.50 -14.50
C LYS A 263 12.24 12.43 -14.54
N LYS A 264 12.44 13.70 -14.91
CA LYS A 264 11.37 14.72 -15.00
C LYS A 264 10.56 14.78 -13.70
N THR A 265 9.31 14.33 -13.71
CA THR A 265 8.38 14.43 -12.58
C THR A 265 8.78 13.53 -11.42
N ALA A 266 8.85 14.11 -10.23
CA ALA A 266 8.91 13.41 -8.95
C ALA A 266 7.85 13.99 -8.01
N PHE A 267 7.20 13.15 -7.20
CA PHE A 267 6.22 13.62 -6.23
C PHE A 267 6.19 12.79 -4.96
N GLU A 268 5.68 13.41 -3.92
CA GLU A 268 5.41 12.77 -2.62
C GLU A 268 4.07 13.25 -2.09
N ILE A 269 3.33 12.35 -1.45
CA ILE A 269 2.17 12.69 -0.64
C ILE A 269 2.57 12.52 0.82
N ILE A 270 2.38 13.59 1.58
CA ILE A 270 2.89 13.75 2.94
C ILE A 270 1.72 13.89 3.90
N SER A 271 1.73 13.13 5.00
CA SER A 271 0.86 13.32 6.15
C SER A 271 1.67 13.90 7.30
N ASN A 272 1.17 14.95 7.92
CA ASN A 272 1.86 15.60 9.05
C ASN A 272 1.73 14.80 10.36
N ASP A 273 0.92 13.75 10.39
CA ASP A 273 0.53 13.02 11.61
C ASP A 273 1.49 11.87 11.99
N ILE A 274 2.51 11.59 11.18
CA ILE A 274 3.45 10.46 11.39
C ILE A 274 4.86 10.96 11.80
N GLY A 275 4.99 12.17 12.28
CA GLY A 275 6.28 12.73 12.73
C GLY A 275 7.33 12.79 11.62
N SER A 276 8.58 12.38 11.90
CA SER A 276 9.70 12.48 10.95
C SER A 276 9.60 11.57 9.70
N GLN A 277 8.58 10.72 9.62
CA GLN A 277 8.34 9.77 8.53
C GLN A 277 7.06 10.11 7.75
N SER A 278 6.85 11.38 7.46
CA SER A 278 5.60 11.95 6.94
C SER A 278 5.20 11.50 5.52
N THR A 279 6.12 11.03 4.67
CA THR A 279 5.80 10.57 3.32
C THR A 279 5.03 9.26 3.34
N VAL A 280 3.75 9.28 2.92
CA VAL A 280 2.87 8.10 2.84
C VAL A 280 2.86 7.47 1.44
N CYS A 281 3.12 8.26 0.39
CA CYS A 281 3.21 7.81 -0.99
C CYS A 281 4.33 8.56 -1.69
N GLY A 282 5.00 7.90 -2.61
CA GLY A 282 6.00 8.56 -3.42
C GLY A 282 6.15 7.92 -4.79
N GLY A 283 6.26 8.75 -5.80
CA GLY A 283 6.31 8.34 -7.17
C GLY A 283 7.06 9.30 -8.08
N GLY A 284 6.95 9.04 -9.36
CA GLY A 284 7.54 9.86 -10.41
C GLY A 284 7.74 9.09 -11.70
N ARG A 285 8.28 9.80 -12.68
CA ARG A 285 8.55 9.31 -14.03
C ARG A 285 9.91 8.60 -14.09
N TYR A 286 9.98 7.51 -14.83
CA TYR A 286 11.19 6.69 -14.98
C TYR A 286 11.44 6.29 -16.45
N ASP A 287 11.39 7.26 -17.35
CA ASP A 287 11.69 7.07 -18.76
C ASP A 287 13.09 6.45 -18.95
N GLY A 288 13.16 5.35 -19.67
CA GLY A 288 14.39 4.59 -19.90
C GLY A 288 14.57 3.34 -19.03
N LEU A 289 13.75 3.11 -17.99
CA LEU A 289 13.84 1.89 -17.17
C LEU A 289 13.53 0.64 -18.00
N VAL A 290 12.53 0.71 -18.89
CA VAL A 290 12.18 -0.40 -19.80
C VAL A 290 13.37 -0.78 -20.67
N GLU A 291 14.06 0.20 -21.28
CA GLU A 291 15.27 -0.03 -22.09
C GLU A 291 16.42 -0.57 -21.24
N GLN A 292 16.63 -0.03 -20.04
CA GLN A 292 17.69 -0.47 -19.11
C GLN A 292 17.52 -1.94 -18.70
N LEU A 293 16.28 -2.42 -18.62
CA LEU A 293 15.94 -3.81 -18.31
C LEU A 293 15.88 -4.71 -19.56
N GLY A 294 16.29 -4.22 -20.73
CA GLY A 294 16.38 -4.99 -21.96
C GLY A 294 15.12 -4.98 -22.84
N GLY A 295 14.14 -4.13 -22.52
CA GLY A 295 12.99 -3.88 -23.34
C GLY A 295 13.23 -2.88 -24.49
N PRO A 296 12.19 -2.53 -25.27
CA PRO A 296 12.31 -1.61 -26.39
C PRO A 296 12.65 -0.18 -25.92
N LYS A 297 13.35 0.54 -26.81
CA LYS A 297 13.68 1.95 -26.59
C LYS A 297 12.45 2.84 -26.65
N GLY A 298 12.47 3.93 -25.90
CA GLY A 298 11.46 4.99 -25.97
C GLY A 298 10.14 4.68 -25.26
N VAL A 299 10.05 3.55 -24.53
CA VAL A 299 8.90 3.29 -23.68
C VAL A 299 9.05 4.06 -22.38
N SER A 300 8.28 5.13 -22.25
CA SER A 300 8.22 5.96 -21.05
C SER A 300 7.38 5.29 -19.96
N GLY A 301 7.64 5.64 -18.70
CA GLY A 301 6.89 5.11 -17.57
C GLY A 301 6.76 6.11 -16.43
N ILE A 302 5.66 6.01 -15.71
CA ILE A 302 5.39 6.75 -14.48
C ILE A 302 4.60 5.86 -13.54
N GLY A 303 4.87 5.98 -12.23
CA GLY A 303 4.13 5.25 -11.21
C GLY A 303 4.40 5.77 -9.82
N PHE A 304 3.78 5.13 -8.85
CA PHE A 304 4.06 5.37 -7.44
C PHE A 304 4.00 4.07 -6.63
N GLY A 305 4.61 4.14 -5.45
CA GLY A 305 4.46 3.12 -4.42
C GLY A 305 4.09 3.74 -3.07
N LEU A 306 3.23 3.05 -2.34
CA LEU A 306 2.88 3.38 -0.95
C LEU A 306 3.02 2.13 -0.06
N GLY A 307 3.36 2.33 1.21
CA GLY A 307 3.44 1.26 2.19
C GLY A 307 2.12 1.10 2.94
N ALA A 308 1.52 -0.10 2.87
CA ALA A 308 0.22 -0.36 3.50
C ALA A 308 0.28 -0.25 5.04
N GLU A 309 1.38 -0.67 5.66
CA GLU A 309 1.60 -0.52 7.10
C GLU A 309 1.60 0.96 7.52
N ARG A 310 2.19 1.81 6.69
CA ARG A 310 2.22 3.26 6.95
C ARG A 310 0.85 3.89 6.71
N LEU A 311 0.14 3.47 5.67
CA LEU A 311 -1.23 3.89 5.43
C LEU A 311 -2.13 3.59 6.63
N LEU A 312 -2.14 2.33 7.10
CA LEU A 312 -2.95 1.93 8.25
C LEU A 312 -2.58 2.67 9.54
N LEU A 313 -1.28 2.91 9.77
CA LEU A 313 -0.82 3.72 10.89
C LEU A 313 -1.29 5.18 10.77
N THR A 314 -1.28 5.76 9.57
CA THR A 314 -1.78 7.12 9.34
C THR A 314 -3.28 7.19 9.60
N MET A 315 -4.05 6.20 9.13
CA MET A 315 -5.49 6.12 9.38
C MET A 315 -5.79 6.01 10.89
N GLU A 316 -5.04 5.19 11.61
CA GLU A 316 -5.17 5.04 13.07
C GLU A 316 -4.88 6.36 13.80
N ASN A 317 -3.81 7.06 13.44
CA ASN A 317 -3.44 8.36 14.03
C ASN A 317 -4.49 9.46 13.75
N ASN A 318 -5.21 9.35 12.63
CA ASN A 318 -6.31 10.24 12.26
C ASN A 318 -7.67 9.78 12.81
N ASN A 319 -7.72 8.76 13.68
CA ASN A 319 -8.93 8.20 14.26
C ASN A 319 -9.96 7.74 13.20
N ILE A 320 -9.47 7.24 12.06
CA ILE A 320 -10.33 6.68 11.03
C ILE A 320 -10.71 5.27 11.44
N GLU A 321 -11.97 5.08 11.76
CA GLU A 321 -12.51 3.79 12.13
C GLU A 321 -12.89 2.98 10.88
N ILE A 322 -12.44 1.71 10.85
CA ILE A 322 -12.81 0.74 9.83
C ILE A 322 -13.75 -0.27 10.47
N GLU A 323 -14.97 -0.34 9.97
CA GLU A 323 -15.95 -1.31 10.46
C GLU A 323 -15.46 -2.75 10.19
N ASN A 324 -15.63 -3.62 11.18
CA ASN A 324 -15.31 -5.04 11.02
C ASN A 324 -16.49 -5.77 10.36
N PRO A 325 -16.40 -6.20 9.11
CA PRO A 325 -17.49 -6.86 8.40
C PRO A 325 -17.73 -8.32 8.86
N TYR A 326 -16.85 -8.86 9.70
CA TYR A 326 -16.91 -10.27 10.15
C TYR A 326 -17.70 -10.45 11.46
N ALA A 327 -18.69 -9.59 11.73
CA ALA A 327 -19.62 -9.81 12.82
C ALA A 327 -20.50 -11.03 12.50
N THR A 328 -20.71 -11.90 13.50
CA THR A 328 -21.67 -13.01 13.37
C THR A 328 -23.08 -12.44 13.38
N ASP A 329 -23.88 -12.69 12.35
CA ASP A 329 -25.26 -12.19 12.32
C ASP A 329 -26.12 -12.88 13.36
N ILE A 330 -26.01 -14.20 13.48
CA ILE A 330 -26.77 -14.97 14.47
C ILE A 330 -25.96 -16.10 15.11
N PHE A 331 -26.11 -16.26 16.41
CA PHE A 331 -25.63 -17.41 17.16
C PHE A 331 -26.78 -18.30 17.62
N ILE A 332 -26.72 -19.59 17.32
CA ILE A 332 -27.73 -20.57 17.68
C ILE A 332 -27.35 -21.21 19.02
N VAL A 333 -28.08 -20.89 20.07
CA VAL A 333 -27.98 -21.52 21.39
C VAL A 333 -28.82 -22.80 21.39
N THR A 334 -28.20 -23.94 21.72
CA THR A 334 -28.89 -25.24 21.72
C THR A 334 -28.97 -25.83 23.11
N ILE A 335 -30.09 -26.48 23.42
CA ILE A 335 -30.36 -27.19 24.68
C ILE A 335 -30.75 -28.65 24.34
N GLY A 336 -29.88 -29.59 24.64
CA GLY A 336 -30.07 -31.02 24.34
C GLY A 336 -29.52 -31.45 22.97
N ASP A 337 -29.30 -32.75 22.84
CA ASP A 337 -28.64 -33.35 21.65
C ASP A 337 -29.52 -33.32 20.41
N GLU A 338 -30.85 -33.42 20.56
CA GLU A 338 -31.77 -33.35 19.44
C GLU A 338 -31.80 -31.94 18.85
N ALA A 339 -31.92 -30.93 19.71
CA ALA A 339 -31.86 -29.51 19.29
C ALA A 339 -30.52 -29.20 18.63
N LYS A 340 -29.41 -29.66 19.16
CA LYS A 340 -28.09 -29.53 18.58
C LYS A 340 -28.05 -30.12 17.16
N THR A 341 -28.55 -31.37 16.99
CA THR A 341 -28.55 -32.04 15.68
C THR A 341 -29.42 -31.29 14.66
N LYS A 342 -30.65 -30.90 15.06
CA LYS A 342 -31.61 -30.21 14.17
C LYS A 342 -31.14 -28.79 13.80
N SER A 343 -30.42 -28.11 14.70
CA SER A 343 -29.87 -26.78 14.43
C SER A 343 -28.91 -26.72 13.23
N PHE A 344 -28.27 -27.84 12.87
CA PHE A 344 -27.37 -27.89 11.70
C PHE A 344 -28.10 -27.65 10.36
N LYS A 345 -29.36 -28.05 10.25
CA LYS A 345 -30.17 -27.70 9.08
C LYS A 345 -30.39 -26.21 9.00
N LEU A 346 -30.82 -25.59 10.09
CA LEU A 346 -30.99 -24.13 10.16
C LEU A 346 -29.68 -23.40 9.89
N LEU A 347 -28.57 -23.84 10.47
CA LEU A 347 -27.24 -23.28 10.24
C LEU A 347 -26.85 -23.31 8.75
N LYS A 348 -27.13 -24.43 8.06
CA LYS A 348 -26.92 -24.53 6.60
C LYS A 348 -27.83 -23.57 5.85
N ASP A 349 -29.12 -23.53 6.20
CA ASP A 349 -30.11 -22.69 5.50
C ASP A 349 -29.76 -21.20 5.64
N LEU A 350 -29.35 -20.74 6.83
CA LEU A 350 -28.87 -19.38 7.08
C LEU A 350 -27.67 -19.05 6.20
N ARG A 351 -26.61 -19.89 6.23
CA ARG A 351 -25.38 -19.67 5.46
C ARG A 351 -25.62 -19.70 3.94
N THR A 352 -26.53 -20.57 3.46
CA THR A 352 -26.93 -20.62 2.05
C THR A 352 -27.65 -19.32 1.61
N ASN A 353 -28.26 -18.64 2.56
CA ASN A 353 -28.92 -17.35 2.35
C ASN A 353 -28.02 -16.15 2.69
N HIS A 354 -26.69 -16.36 2.76
CA HIS A 354 -25.68 -15.33 3.04
C HIS A 354 -25.80 -14.66 4.41
N ILE A 355 -26.40 -15.34 5.39
CA ILE A 355 -26.45 -14.90 6.80
C ILE A 355 -25.34 -15.61 7.55
N SER A 356 -24.44 -14.84 8.18
CA SER A 356 -23.37 -15.39 9.00
C SER A 356 -23.93 -15.99 10.28
N ALA A 357 -23.81 -17.32 10.43
CA ALA A 357 -24.40 -18.05 11.53
C ALA A 357 -23.39 -18.99 12.20
N GLU A 358 -23.40 -19.03 13.53
CA GLU A 358 -22.55 -19.87 14.38
C GLU A 358 -23.38 -20.65 15.39
N ASN A 359 -22.85 -21.77 15.89
CA ASN A 359 -23.39 -22.56 16.98
C ASN A 359 -22.27 -23.04 17.93
N ASP A 360 -22.64 -23.74 19.01
CA ASP A 360 -21.66 -24.28 19.94
C ASP A 360 -21.09 -25.64 19.49
N HIS A 361 -19.76 -25.72 19.44
CA HIS A 361 -19.03 -26.95 19.13
C HIS A 361 -18.25 -27.54 20.33
N LEU A 362 -18.41 -26.95 21.52
CA LEU A 362 -17.65 -27.36 22.71
C LEU A 362 -18.55 -27.87 23.88
N ASP A 363 -19.81 -28.19 23.60
CA ASP A 363 -20.80 -28.64 24.58
C ASP A 363 -20.91 -27.72 25.81
N ARG A 364 -20.89 -26.39 25.54
CA ARG A 364 -21.00 -25.39 26.60
C ARG A 364 -22.41 -25.37 27.20
N SER A 365 -22.48 -25.08 28.50
CA SER A 365 -23.78 -24.78 29.11
C SER A 365 -24.43 -23.57 28.43
N VAL A 366 -25.77 -23.49 28.51
CA VAL A 366 -26.56 -22.36 27.92
C VAL A 366 -26.00 -21.00 28.31
N LYS A 367 -25.68 -20.79 29.59
CA LYS A 367 -25.04 -19.56 30.07
C LYS A 367 -23.69 -19.29 29.40
N ALA A 368 -22.91 -20.31 29.16
CA ALA A 368 -21.60 -20.18 28.50
C ALA A 368 -21.74 -19.95 26.98
N GLN A 369 -22.79 -20.50 26.35
CA GLN A 369 -23.12 -20.22 24.95
C GLN A 369 -23.51 -18.74 24.77
N PHE A 370 -24.35 -18.18 25.62
CA PHE A 370 -24.67 -16.73 25.60
C PHE A 370 -23.44 -15.86 25.81
N LYS A 371 -22.59 -16.21 26.78
CA LYS A 371 -21.32 -15.49 26.99
C LYS A 371 -20.40 -15.56 25.77
N TYR A 372 -20.44 -16.66 25.05
CA TYR A 372 -19.68 -16.82 23.83
C TYR A 372 -20.27 -15.99 22.68
N SER A 373 -21.59 -15.96 22.53
CA SER A 373 -22.26 -15.12 21.52
C SER A 373 -21.95 -13.63 21.72
N ASP A 374 -21.93 -13.14 22.97
CA ASP A 374 -21.48 -11.78 23.30
C ASP A 374 -20.01 -11.56 22.88
N LYS A 375 -19.14 -12.54 23.16
CA LYS A 375 -17.71 -12.44 22.85
C LYS A 375 -17.40 -12.36 21.34
N ILE A 376 -18.23 -13.01 20.52
CA ILE A 376 -18.11 -12.98 19.05
C ILE A 376 -18.92 -11.86 18.42
N ASN A 377 -19.51 -10.98 19.24
CA ASN A 377 -20.36 -9.85 18.82
C ASN A 377 -21.50 -10.29 17.89
N ALA A 378 -22.18 -11.41 18.22
CA ALA A 378 -23.34 -11.83 17.45
C ALA A 378 -24.46 -10.76 17.54
N LYS A 379 -25.01 -10.34 16.38
CA LYS A 379 -26.10 -9.36 16.34
C LYS A 379 -27.38 -9.92 16.95
N PHE A 380 -27.65 -11.19 16.66
CA PHE A 380 -28.82 -11.91 17.16
C PHE A 380 -28.42 -13.22 17.83
N THR A 381 -29.23 -13.68 18.78
CA THR A 381 -29.20 -15.05 19.29
C THR A 381 -30.55 -15.69 19.15
N ILE A 382 -30.57 -17.00 18.92
CA ILE A 382 -31.78 -17.81 18.92
C ILE A 382 -31.57 -19.01 19.83
N VAL A 383 -32.59 -19.33 20.63
CA VAL A 383 -32.56 -20.50 21.52
C VAL A 383 -33.40 -21.60 20.91
N ILE A 384 -32.88 -22.80 20.84
CA ILE A 384 -33.57 -24.00 20.37
C ILE A 384 -33.34 -25.11 21.40
N GLY A 385 -34.42 -25.53 22.02
CA GLY A 385 -34.51 -26.68 22.93
C GLY A 385 -35.64 -27.61 22.52
N ASP A 386 -35.98 -28.58 23.38
CA ASP A 386 -37.03 -29.56 23.10
C ASP A 386 -38.43 -28.92 22.94
N ASP A 387 -38.73 -27.89 23.74
CA ASP A 387 -39.98 -27.14 23.67
C ASP A 387 -40.10 -26.34 22.35
N GLU A 388 -39.05 -25.69 21.95
CA GLU A 388 -38.98 -24.95 20.68
C GLU A 388 -39.16 -25.86 19.48
N LEU A 389 -38.54 -27.04 19.53
CA LEU A 389 -38.68 -28.06 18.49
C LEU A 389 -40.08 -28.64 18.43
N ALA A 390 -40.73 -28.88 19.58
CA ALA A 390 -42.10 -29.43 19.68
C ALA A 390 -43.16 -28.44 19.15
N ASN A 391 -42.93 -27.14 19.36
CA ASN A 391 -43.85 -26.09 18.98
C ASN A 391 -43.52 -25.44 17.61
N ASP A 392 -42.43 -25.86 16.94
CA ASP A 392 -41.92 -25.26 15.72
C ASP A 392 -41.68 -23.72 15.85
N THR A 393 -41.22 -23.30 17.03
CA THR A 393 -40.99 -21.88 17.34
C THR A 393 -39.61 -21.73 17.99
N ALA A 394 -39.08 -20.51 17.97
CA ALA A 394 -37.89 -20.15 18.73
C ALA A 394 -37.92 -18.68 19.14
N THR A 395 -37.17 -18.34 20.17
CA THR A 395 -37.01 -16.96 20.62
C THR A 395 -35.79 -16.33 20.00
N LEU A 396 -36.01 -15.37 19.09
CA LEU A 396 -34.97 -14.53 18.51
C LEU A 396 -34.73 -13.32 19.43
N LYS A 397 -33.49 -13.12 19.85
CA LYS A 397 -33.08 -12.00 20.68
C LYS A 397 -32.12 -11.10 19.91
N ASN A 398 -32.41 -9.80 19.82
CA ASN A 398 -31.48 -8.78 19.38
C ASN A 398 -30.50 -8.49 20.53
N MET A 399 -29.20 -8.65 20.29
CA MET A 399 -28.17 -8.54 21.33
C MET A 399 -27.89 -7.09 21.74
N SER A 400 -28.11 -6.12 20.85
CA SER A 400 -27.90 -4.69 21.14
C SER A 400 -29.04 -4.07 21.92
N THR A 401 -30.32 -4.35 21.55
CA THR A 401 -31.53 -3.79 22.18
C THR A 401 -32.07 -4.67 23.30
N SER A 402 -31.61 -5.93 23.37
CA SER A 402 -32.19 -6.98 24.23
C SER A 402 -33.67 -7.31 23.95
N GLU A 403 -34.24 -6.83 22.87
CA GLU A 403 -35.60 -7.13 22.43
C GLU A 403 -35.69 -8.62 22.02
N GLN A 404 -36.80 -9.26 22.41
CA GLN A 404 -37.06 -10.67 22.11
C GLN A 404 -38.35 -10.80 21.32
N THR A 405 -38.34 -11.65 20.32
CA THR A 405 -39.49 -11.94 19.45
C THR A 405 -39.58 -13.44 19.27
N THR A 406 -40.75 -14.04 19.50
CA THR A 406 -41.01 -15.45 19.18
C THR A 406 -41.34 -15.57 17.70
N ILE A 407 -40.64 -16.43 16.97
CA ILE A 407 -40.81 -16.65 15.53
C ILE A 407 -40.88 -18.16 15.24
N LYS A 408 -41.50 -18.53 14.11
CA LYS A 408 -41.43 -19.93 13.67
C LYS A 408 -40.07 -20.29 13.14
N LEU A 409 -39.61 -21.52 13.39
CA LEU A 409 -38.33 -22.00 12.89
C LEU A 409 -38.19 -21.92 11.37
N SER A 410 -39.34 -22.15 10.66
CA SER A 410 -39.39 -22.03 9.19
C SER A 410 -39.27 -20.59 8.65
N GLU A 411 -39.56 -19.58 9.49
CA GLU A 411 -39.54 -18.17 9.09
C GLU A 411 -38.25 -17.42 9.47
N ILE A 412 -37.32 -18.06 10.23
CA ILE A 412 -36.13 -17.43 10.78
C ILE A 412 -35.26 -16.77 9.68
N VAL A 413 -35.06 -17.44 8.56
CA VAL A 413 -34.24 -16.92 7.46
C VAL A 413 -34.84 -15.65 6.87
N GLN A 414 -36.17 -15.65 6.67
CA GLN A 414 -36.87 -14.50 6.10
C GLN A 414 -36.90 -13.31 7.08
N GLU A 415 -37.12 -13.60 8.35
CA GLU A 415 -37.12 -12.59 9.40
C GLU A 415 -35.76 -11.93 9.56
N LEU A 416 -34.69 -12.70 9.58
CA LEU A 416 -33.32 -12.16 9.66
C LEU A 416 -32.95 -11.32 8.42
N LYS A 417 -33.38 -11.72 7.22
CA LYS A 417 -33.17 -10.91 6.01
C LYS A 417 -33.83 -9.54 6.06
N SER A 418 -34.91 -9.41 6.80
CA SER A 418 -35.63 -8.12 6.95
C SER A 418 -35.00 -7.23 8.03
N ARG A 419 -34.20 -7.79 8.93
CA ARG A 419 -33.58 -7.08 10.07
C ARG A 419 -32.10 -6.79 9.93
N LEU A 420 -31.40 -7.46 8.98
CA LEU A 420 -29.98 -7.28 8.67
C LEU A 420 -29.77 -6.28 7.54
#